data_00f7251f3c0749dd300b3327b245c407
#
_entry.id   00f7251f3c0749dd300b3327b245c407
#
_cell.length_a   1.000
_cell.length_b   1.000
_cell.length_c   1.000
_cell.angle_alpha   90.00
_cell.angle_beta   90.00
_cell.angle_gamma   90.00
#
_symmetry.space_group_name_H-M   'P 1'
#
loop_
_entity.id
_entity.type
_entity.pdbx_description
1 polymer ?
#
loop_
_entity_poly.entity_id
_entity_poly.type
_entity_poly.pdbx_seq_one_letter_code
_entity_poly.pdbx_strand_id
1 'polypeptide(L)'
;MSDKIDKIKSMADSEKFKAAVLKIKDNFKKFQELCTKLYRKAFVGFDAAGKKLHQVGISANSVTITGFVIGLLAINFLSMGMYGFALLCILINRAFDALDGSIAKYAGKTDFGVFLDAALDYMFYAGVIFGFALAHPAQNAVAAIFLLFGFTSAAAALLSYAVIAYKNNAPKLPEISQSPFYLGG
;
A
#
# COMPACT_ATOMS: atom_id res chain seq x y z
N MET A 1 1.22 2.51 44.44
CA MET A 1 1.33 3.01 43.04
C MET A 1 2.77 3.47 42.75
N SER A 2 3.44 4.16 43.67
CA SER A 2 4.84 4.60 43.60
C SER A 2 5.81 3.44 43.38
N ASP A 3 5.70 2.37 44.19
CA ASP A 3 6.59 1.21 44.17
C ASP A 3 6.65 0.46 42.80
N LYS A 4 5.53 0.42 42.07
CA LYS A 4 5.48 -0.14 40.71
C LYS A 4 6.20 0.76 39.69
N ILE A 5 6.13 2.07 39.85
CA ILE A 5 6.79 3.04 38.99
C ILE A 5 8.32 2.96 39.19
N ASP A 6 8.76 2.86 40.41
CA ASP A 6 10.20 2.76 40.74
C ASP A 6 10.80 1.43 40.26
N LYS A 7 10.04 0.33 40.32
CA LYS A 7 10.42 -0.95 39.76
C LYS A 7 10.52 -0.92 38.23
N ILE A 8 9.60 -0.24 37.54
CA ILE A 8 9.66 -0.07 36.08
C ILE A 8 10.86 0.80 35.66
N LYS A 9 11.15 1.86 36.41
CA LYS A 9 12.35 2.69 36.19
C LYS A 9 13.65 1.89 36.40
N SER A 10 13.75 1.11 37.47
CA SER A 10 14.93 0.30 37.70
C SER A 10 15.14 -0.79 36.64
N MET A 11 14.07 -1.36 36.11
CA MET A 11 14.13 -2.30 34.97
C MET A 11 14.56 -1.60 33.67
N ALA A 12 14.08 -0.39 33.40
CA ALA A 12 14.45 0.40 32.22
C ALA A 12 15.92 0.86 32.27
N ASP A 13 16.46 1.08 33.46
CA ASP A 13 17.86 1.49 33.67
C ASP A 13 18.84 0.33 33.70
N SER A 14 18.36 -0.93 33.72
CA SER A 14 19.26 -2.08 33.74
C SER A 14 20.06 -2.15 32.43
N GLU A 15 21.40 -2.38 32.56
CA GLU A 15 22.30 -2.51 31.40
C GLU A 15 21.83 -3.59 30.39
N LYS A 16 21.22 -4.67 30.90
CA LYS A 16 20.64 -5.76 30.10
C LYS A 16 19.46 -5.26 29.24
N PHE A 17 18.60 -4.39 29.81
CA PHE A 17 17.46 -3.82 29.08
C PHE A 17 17.95 -2.85 27.99
N LYS A 18 18.89 -1.97 28.30
CA LYS A 18 19.51 -1.05 27.35
C LYS A 18 20.17 -1.81 26.19
N ALA A 19 20.92 -2.87 26.49
CA ALA A 19 21.54 -3.72 25.48
C ALA A 19 20.50 -4.44 24.59
N ALA A 20 19.40 -4.94 25.18
CA ALA A 20 18.31 -5.55 24.40
C ALA A 20 17.63 -4.55 23.48
N VAL A 21 17.34 -3.34 23.95
CA VAL A 21 16.76 -2.25 23.12
C VAL A 21 17.71 -1.86 22.01
N LEU A 22 19.02 -1.76 22.25
CA LEU A 22 20.01 -1.45 21.23
C LEU A 22 20.05 -2.53 20.13
N LYS A 23 20.01 -3.81 20.54
CA LYS A 23 19.97 -4.94 19.61
C LYS A 23 18.70 -4.96 18.75
N ILE A 24 17.54 -4.61 19.35
CA ILE A 24 16.28 -4.48 18.61
C ILE A 24 16.38 -3.35 17.58
N LYS A 25 16.91 -2.17 17.97
CA LYS A 25 17.12 -1.05 17.06
C LYS A 25 18.04 -1.42 15.89
N ASP A 26 19.13 -2.13 16.15
CA ASP A 26 20.08 -2.55 15.14
C ASP A 26 19.47 -3.57 14.15
N ASN A 27 18.73 -4.54 14.68
CA ASN A 27 17.98 -5.49 13.85
C ASN A 27 16.90 -4.78 13.00
N PHE A 28 16.19 -3.80 13.58
CA PHE A 28 15.19 -3.02 12.86
C PHE A 28 15.84 -2.20 11.73
N LYS A 29 16.99 -1.58 11.99
CA LYS A 29 17.77 -0.86 10.97
C LYS A 29 18.20 -1.78 9.83
N LYS A 30 18.75 -2.96 10.13
CA LYS A 30 19.12 -3.97 9.13
C LYS A 30 17.91 -4.42 8.30
N PHE A 31 16.78 -4.62 8.97
CA PHE A 31 15.53 -4.95 8.28
C PHE A 31 15.09 -3.83 7.31
N GLN A 32 15.12 -2.56 7.76
CA GLN A 32 14.81 -1.42 6.90
C GLN A 32 15.76 -1.33 5.70
N GLU A 33 17.06 -1.52 5.89
CA GLU A 33 18.05 -1.52 4.81
C GLU A 33 17.79 -2.63 3.80
N LEU A 34 17.44 -3.84 4.27
CA LEU A 34 17.07 -4.96 3.40
C LEU A 34 15.80 -4.64 2.60
N CYS A 35 14.76 -4.14 3.25
CA CYS A 35 13.52 -3.74 2.59
C CYS A 35 13.78 -2.65 1.53
N THR A 36 14.61 -1.66 1.84
CA THR A 36 14.96 -0.59 0.91
C THR A 36 15.73 -1.12 -0.31
N LYS A 37 16.66 -2.06 -0.10
CA LYS A 37 17.38 -2.70 -1.22
C LYS A 37 16.46 -3.51 -2.13
N LEU A 38 15.56 -4.30 -1.53
CA LEU A 38 14.57 -5.09 -2.28
C LEU A 38 13.62 -4.18 -3.07
N TYR A 39 13.12 -3.13 -2.42
CA TYR A 39 12.26 -2.14 -3.06
C TYR A 39 12.95 -1.46 -4.25
N ARG A 40 14.19 -0.98 -4.08
CA ARG A 40 14.96 -0.38 -5.18
C ARG A 40 15.17 -1.34 -6.34
N LYS A 41 15.50 -2.59 -6.06
CA LYS A 41 15.72 -3.61 -7.11
C LYS A 41 14.41 -3.89 -7.87
N ALA A 42 13.29 -4.02 -7.17
CA ALA A 42 11.98 -4.18 -7.78
C ALA A 42 11.60 -2.95 -8.62
N PHE A 43 11.76 -1.75 -8.06
CA PHE A 43 11.45 -0.50 -8.74
C PHE A 43 12.22 -0.32 -10.05
N VAL A 44 13.53 -0.60 -10.05
CA VAL A 44 14.34 -0.56 -11.28
C VAL A 44 13.83 -1.57 -12.32
N GLY A 45 13.43 -2.77 -11.89
CA GLY A 45 12.84 -3.77 -12.77
C GLY A 45 11.53 -3.31 -13.40
N PHE A 46 10.62 -2.74 -12.61
CA PHE A 46 9.35 -2.21 -13.09
C PHE A 46 9.54 -0.98 -14.00
N ASP A 47 10.49 -0.09 -13.68
CA ASP A 47 10.79 1.08 -14.52
C ASP A 47 11.32 0.65 -15.90
N ALA A 48 12.22 -0.32 -15.95
CA ALA A 48 12.73 -0.86 -17.21
C ALA A 48 11.64 -1.58 -18.03
N ALA A 49 10.76 -2.34 -17.37
CA ALA A 49 9.62 -3.01 -18.00
C ALA A 49 8.61 -2.00 -18.54
N GLY A 50 8.24 -0.99 -17.74
CA GLY A 50 7.31 0.07 -18.14
C GLY A 50 7.81 0.87 -19.34
N LYS A 51 9.12 1.18 -19.40
CA LYS A 51 9.74 1.81 -20.56
C LYS A 51 9.59 0.97 -21.83
N LYS A 52 9.83 -0.33 -21.76
CA LYS A 52 9.67 -1.25 -22.89
C LYS A 52 8.21 -1.34 -23.34
N LEU A 53 7.28 -1.47 -22.40
CA LEU A 53 5.84 -1.54 -22.70
C LEU A 53 5.35 -0.26 -23.37
N HIS A 54 5.81 0.91 -22.91
CA HIS A 54 5.53 2.18 -23.57
C HIS A 54 6.07 2.22 -25.00
N GLN A 55 7.30 1.74 -25.24
CA GLN A 55 7.89 1.68 -26.58
C GLN A 55 7.12 0.78 -27.56
N VAL A 56 6.47 -0.27 -27.06
CA VAL A 56 5.61 -1.17 -27.85
C VAL A 56 4.19 -0.61 -28.03
N GLY A 57 3.89 0.55 -27.44
CA GLY A 57 2.60 1.22 -27.59
C GLY A 57 1.51 0.76 -26.63
N ILE A 58 1.87 0.03 -25.55
CA ILE A 58 0.92 -0.37 -24.51
C ILE A 58 0.59 0.83 -23.62
N SER A 59 -0.70 1.13 -23.46
CA SER A 59 -1.15 2.25 -22.64
C SER A 59 -1.17 1.91 -21.16
N ALA A 60 -0.86 2.88 -20.27
CA ALA A 60 -0.98 2.71 -18.82
C ALA A 60 -2.40 2.26 -18.43
N ASN A 61 -3.43 2.90 -18.96
CA ASN A 61 -4.83 2.59 -18.65
C ASN A 61 -5.22 1.14 -18.96
N SER A 62 -4.68 0.56 -20.03
CA SER A 62 -4.92 -0.85 -20.37
C SER A 62 -4.30 -1.78 -19.33
N VAL A 63 -3.13 -1.43 -18.80
CA VAL A 63 -2.44 -2.19 -17.76
C VAL A 63 -3.19 -2.08 -16.44
N THR A 64 -3.64 -0.88 -16.06
CA THR A 64 -4.47 -0.64 -14.87
C THR A 64 -5.74 -1.49 -14.89
N ILE A 65 -6.49 -1.46 -16.01
CA ILE A 65 -7.74 -2.23 -16.17
C ILE A 65 -7.45 -3.73 -16.08
N THR A 66 -6.41 -4.20 -16.76
CA THR A 66 -6.04 -5.63 -16.73
C THR A 66 -5.67 -6.08 -15.31
N GLY A 67 -4.87 -5.29 -14.60
CA GLY A 67 -4.53 -5.52 -13.20
C GLY A 67 -5.77 -5.59 -12.32
N PHE A 68 -6.72 -4.67 -12.50
CA PHE A 68 -7.98 -4.64 -11.77
C PHE A 68 -8.84 -5.90 -12.02
N VAL A 69 -8.97 -6.35 -13.26
CA VAL A 69 -9.71 -7.59 -13.59
C VAL A 69 -9.09 -8.80 -12.87
N ILE A 70 -7.77 -8.90 -12.84
CA ILE A 70 -7.07 -9.94 -12.07
C ILE A 70 -7.34 -9.76 -10.56
N GLY A 71 -7.37 -8.53 -10.07
CA GLY A 71 -7.74 -8.20 -8.69
C GLY A 71 -9.15 -8.66 -8.31
N LEU A 72 -10.11 -8.58 -9.22
CA LEU A 72 -11.48 -9.10 -9.00
C LEU A 72 -11.48 -10.62 -8.79
N LEU A 73 -10.60 -11.37 -9.44
CA LEU A 73 -10.45 -12.82 -9.20
C LEU A 73 -9.97 -13.09 -7.77
N ALA A 74 -9.12 -12.22 -7.21
CA ALA A 74 -8.69 -12.36 -5.82
C ALA A 74 -9.87 -12.30 -4.84
N ILE A 75 -10.85 -11.43 -5.10
CA ILE A 75 -12.06 -11.30 -4.26
C ILE A 75 -12.85 -12.62 -4.27
N ASN A 76 -13.02 -13.24 -5.45
CA ASN A 76 -13.68 -14.53 -5.58
C ASN A 76 -12.93 -15.63 -4.82
N PHE A 77 -11.61 -15.74 -5.00
CA PHE A 77 -10.80 -16.73 -4.29
C PHE A 77 -10.83 -16.53 -2.76
N LEU A 78 -10.84 -15.26 -2.29
CA LEU A 78 -11.00 -14.95 -0.87
C LEU A 78 -12.34 -15.46 -0.34
N SER A 79 -13.43 -15.17 -1.04
CA SER A 79 -14.79 -15.60 -0.64
C SER A 79 -14.94 -17.12 -0.56
N MET A 80 -14.16 -17.84 -1.36
CA MET A 80 -14.10 -19.31 -1.36
C MET A 80 -13.11 -19.88 -0.33
N GLY A 81 -12.41 -19.06 0.44
CA GLY A 81 -11.36 -19.49 1.38
C GLY A 81 -10.06 -19.96 0.71
N MET A 82 -9.90 -19.74 -0.59
CA MET A 82 -8.71 -20.12 -1.36
C MET A 82 -7.59 -19.07 -1.24
N TYR A 83 -7.09 -18.84 -0.03
CA TYR A 83 -6.19 -17.73 0.31
C TYR A 83 -4.89 -17.70 -0.50
N GLY A 84 -4.33 -18.88 -0.87
CA GLY A 84 -3.11 -18.95 -1.67
C GLY A 84 -3.29 -18.38 -3.07
N PHE A 85 -4.37 -18.73 -3.76
CA PHE A 85 -4.71 -18.20 -5.08
C PHE A 85 -5.09 -16.71 -5.00
N ALA A 86 -5.83 -16.32 -3.96
CA ALA A 86 -6.16 -14.94 -3.71
C ALA A 86 -4.89 -14.08 -3.55
N LEU A 87 -3.93 -14.53 -2.73
CA LEU A 87 -2.64 -13.85 -2.53
C LEU A 87 -1.88 -13.70 -3.85
N LEU A 88 -1.84 -14.75 -4.68
CA LEU A 88 -1.19 -14.66 -5.98
C LEU A 88 -1.84 -13.60 -6.87
N CYS A 89 -3.17 -13.56 -6.95
CA CYS A 89 -3.90 -12.54 -7.71
C CYS A 89 -3.65 -11.12 -7.15
N ILE A 90 -3.61 -10.96 -5.83
CA ILE A 90 -3.28 -9.68 -5.18
C ILE A 90 -1.88 -9.22 -5.57
N LEU A 91 -0.89 -10.09 -5.51
CA LEU A 91 0.50 -9.76 -5.87
C LEU A 91 0.62 -9.39 -7.35
N ILE A 92 -0.08 -10.11 -8.24
CA ILE A 92 -0.11 -9.78 -9.66
C ILE A 92 -0.77 -8.41 -9.87
N ASN A 93 -1.92 -8.15 -9.24
CA ASN A 93 -2.58 -6.85 -9.33
C ASN A 93 -1.63 -5.71 -8.89
N ARG A 94 -0.91 -5.87 -7.77
CA ARG A 94 0.09 -4.87 -7.32
C ARG A 94 1.27 -4.71 -8.27
N ALA A 95 1.67 -5.76 -8.96
CA ALA A 95 2.69 -5.68 -10.00
C ALA A 95 2.21 -4.88 -11.23
N PHE A 96 0.95 -5.05 -11.63
CA PHE A 96 0.35 -4.27 -12.72
C PHE A 96 0.22 -2.78 -12.37
N ASP A 97 -0.15 -2.44 -11.15
CA ASP A 97 -0.19 -1.10 -10.59
C ASP A 97 1.20 -0.41 -10.64
N ALA A 98 2.26 -1.12 -10.25
CA ALA A 98 3.61 -0.60 -10.38
C ALA A 98 4.05 -0.42 -11.85
N LEU A 99 3.55 -1.27 -12.76
CA LEU A 99 3.83 -1.18 -14.19
C LEU A 99 3.12 -0.01 -14.85
N ASP A 100 1.83 0.22 -14.57
CA ASP A 100 1.08 1.32 -15.18
C ASP A 100 1.62 2.68 -14.73
N GLY A 101 1.96 2.84 -13.45
CA GLY A 101 2.64 4.02 -12.95
C GLY A 101 3.98 4.27 -13.66
N SER A 102 4.73 3.18 -13.95
CA SER A 102 5.97 3.26 -14.71
C SER A 102 5.74 3.66 -16.17
N ILE A 103 4.72 3.10 -16.84
CA ILE A 103 4.35 3.48 -18.19
C ILE A 103 3.91 4.95 -18.25
N ALA A 104 3.05 5.38 -17.30
CA ALA A 104 2.57 6.75 -17.21
C ALA A 104 3.69 7.78 -17.02
N LYS A 105 4.80 7.39 -16.40
CA LYS A 105 6.00 8.22 -16.26
C LYS A 105 6.61 8.58 -17.63
N TYR A 106 6.59 7.66 -18.60
CA TYR A 106 7.15 7.86 -19.93
C TYR A 106 6.13 8.40 -20.94
N ALA A 107 4.85 8.02 -20.82
CA ALA A 107 3.77 8.44 -21.69
C ALA A 107 3.22 9.85 -21.36
N GLY A 108 3.48 10.34 -20.14
CA GLY A 108 2.82 11.51 -19.57
C GLY A 108 1.55 11.12 -18.79
N LYS A 109 1.43 11.64 -17.58
CA LYS A 109 0.22 11.42 -16.75
C LYS A 109 -0.96 12.21 -17.33
N THR A 110 -2.10 11.55 -17.49
CA THR A 110 -3.37 12.17 -17.88
C THR A 110 -4.30 12.25 -16.68
N ASP A 111 -5.18 13.27 -16.63
CA ASP A 111 -6.16 13.40 -15.54
C ASP A 111 -7.08 12.19 -15.46
N PHE A 112 -7.49 11.66 -16.63
CA PHE A 112 -8.29 10.43 -16.69
C PHE A 112 -7.52 9.21 -16.16
N GLY A 113 -6.23 9.07 -16.48
CA GLY A 113 -5.40 7.97 -15.99
C GLY A 113 -5.25 8.01 -14.47
N VAL A 114 -4.99 9.19 -13.90
CA VAL A 114 -4.91 9.39 -12.44
C VAL A 114 -6.24 9.07 -11.75
N PHE A 115 -7.36 9.49 -12.34
CA PHE A 115 -8.69 9.17 -11.83
C PHE A 115 -8.96 7.66 -11.90
N LEU A 116 -8.67 7.02 -13.02
CA LEU A 116 -8.91 5.59 -13.23
C LEU A 116 -8.13 4.75 -12.25
N ASP A 117 -6.83 5.01 -12.10
CA ASP A 117 -5.93 4.34 -11.17
C ASP A 117 -6.45 4.43 -9.73
N ALA A 118 -6.69 5.64 -9.25
CA ALA A 118 -7.21 5.86 -7.90
C ALA A 118 -8.57 5.17 -7.67
N ALA A 119 -9.50 5.29 -8.62
CA ALA A 119 -10.83 4.71 -8.49
C ALA A 119 -10.79 3.18 -8.42
N LEU A 120 -10.02 2.54 -9.31
CA LEU A 120 -9.90 1.08 -9.36
C LEU A 120 -9.15 0.53 -8.14
N ASP A 121 -8.14 1.25 -7.64
CA ASP A 121 -7.44 0.89 -6.41
C ASP A 121 -8.38 0.91 -5.20
N TYR A 122 -9.18 1.95 -5.02
CA TYR A 122 -10.16 2.00 -3.93
C TYR A 122 -11.18 0.86 -4.02
N MET A 123 -11.67 0.58 -5.24
CA MET A 123 -12.59 -0.55 -5.46
C MET A 123 -11.93 -1.89 -5.15
N PHE A 124 -10.68 -2.08 -5.53
CA PHE A 124 -9.93 -3.29 -5.26
C PHE A 124 -9.72 -3.51 -3.75
N TYR A 125 -9.25 -2.50 -3.01
CA TYR A 125 -9.06 -2.61 -1.55
C TYR A 125 -10.35 -2.89 -0.81
N ALA A 126 -11.44 -2.19 -1.15
CA ALA A 126 -12.76 -2.47 -0.58
C ALA A 126 -13.22 -3.89 -0.92
N GLY A 127 -12.99 -4.34 -2.14
CA GLY A 127 -13.30 -5.69 -2.60
C GLY A 127 -12.55 -6.78 -1.85
N VAL A 128 -11.27 -6.58 -1.55
CA VAL A 128 -10.48 -7.53 -0.75
C VAL A 128 -11.07 -7.67 0.65
N ILE A 129 -11.42 -6.56 1.31
CA ILE A 129 -12.06 -6.58 2.63
C ILE A 129 -13.40 -7.33 2.56
N PHE A 130 -14.20 -7.06 1.52
CA PHE A 130 -15.47 -7.73 1.26
C PHE A 130 -15.30 -9.25 1.03
N GLY A 131 -14.29 -9.66 0.27
CA GLY A 131 -13.96 -11.07 0.04
C GLY A 131 -13.65 -11.82 1.35
N PHE A 132 -12.87 -11.20 2.26
CA PHE A 132 -12.64 -11.77 3.59
C PHE A 132 -13.91 -11.86 4.44
N ALA A 133 -14.79 -10.87 4.36
CA ALA A 133 -16.08 -10.92 5.06
C ALA A 133 -16.93 -12.10 4.59
N LEU A 134 -16.95 -12.37 3.28
CA LEU A 134 -17.72 -13.48 2.69
C LEU A 134 -17.14 -14.85 3.02
N ALA A 135 -15.82 -14.99 3.18
CA ALA A 135 -15.16 -16.25 3.48
C ALA A 135 -15.68 -16.88 4.79
N HIS A 136 -15.81 -16.08 5.85
CA HIS A 136 -16.32 -16.49 7.16
C HIS A 136 -17.15 -15.38 7.80
N PRO A 137 -18.42 -15.19 7.37
CA PRO A 137 -19.22 -14.03 7.79
C PRO A 137 -19.37 -13.90 9.30
N ALA A 138 -19.58 -15.02 10.00
CA ALA A 138 -19.77 -15.04 11.45
C ALA A 138 -18.53 -14.54 12.23
N GLN A 139 -17.34 -14.70 11.66
CA GLN A 139 -16.08 -14.30 12.31
C GLN A 139 -15.56 -12.97 11.82
N ASN A 140 -15.70 -12.70 10.52
CA ASN A 140 -15.01 -11.60 9.84
C ASN A 140 -15.89 -10.37 9.60
N ALA A 141 -17.24 -10.51 9.59
CA ALA A 141 -18.11 -9.41 9.15
C ALA A 141 -17.94 -8.14 9.99
N VAL A 142 -17.89 -8.25 11.31
CA VAL A 142 -17.75 -7.08 12.19
C VAL A 142 -16.40 -6.38 11.96
N ALA A 143 -15.30 -7.14 11.90
CA ALA A 143 -13.97 -6.59 11.63
C ALA A 143 -13.90 -5.93 10.25
N ALA A 144 -14.49 -6.57 9.23
CA ALA A 144 -14.56 -6.02 7.88
C ALA A 144 -15.36 -4.71 7.80
N ILE A 145 -16.48 -4.60 8.53
CA ILE A 145 -17.27 -3.36 8.59
C ILE A 145 -16.46 -2.23 9.22
N PHE A 146 -15.76 -2.48 10.35
CA PHE A 146 -14.90 -1.47 10.97
C PHE A 146 -13.78 -1.03 10.02
N LEU A 147 -13.16 -1.98 9.33
CA LEU A 147 -12.09 -1.67 8.39
C LEU A 147 -12.60 -0.89 7.18
N LEU A 148 -13.76 -1.25 6.62
CA LEU A 148 -14.40 -0.50 5.53
C LEU A 148 -14.81 0.90 5.98
N PHE A 149 -15.34 1.06 7.18
CA PHE A 149 -15.68 2.38 7.74
C PHE A 149 -14.44 3.28 7.82
N GLY A 150 -13.33 2.77 8.38
CA GLY A 150 -12.08 3.52 8.44
C GLY A 150 -11.52 3.85 7.06
N PHE A 151 -11.54 2.89 6.14
CA PHE A 151 -11.04 3.04 4.79
C PHE A 151 -11.85 4.06 3.97
N THR A 152 -13.19 3.98 4.00
CA THR A 152 -14.06 4.91 3.29
C THR A 152 -14.00 6.32 3.89
N SER A 153 -13.88 6.44 5.22
CA SER A 153 -13.71 7.72 5.90
C SER A 153 -12.39 8.40 5.49
N ALA A 154 -11.29 7.65 5.44
CA ALA A 154 -10.00 8.15 4.97
C ALA A 154 -10.06 8.56 3.48
N ALA A 155 -10.70 7.76 2.63
CA ALA A 155 -10.89 8.07 1.22
C ALA A 155 -11.71 9.35 1.02
N ALA A 156 -12.81 9.51 1.74
CA ALA A 156 -13.64 10.71 1.69
C ALA A 156 -12.87 11.96 2.13
N ALA A 157 -12.08 11.86 3.20
CA ALA A 157 -11.24 12.96 3.68
C ALA A 157 -10.18 13.38 2.65
N LEU A 158 -9.50 12.40 2.02
CA LEU A 158 -8.50 12.66 0.99
C LEU A 158 -9.12 13.31 -0.27
N LEU A 159 -10.26 12.80 -0.73
CA LEU A 159 -10.97 13.37 -1.88
C LEU A 159 -11.45 14.80 -1.59
N SER A 160 -12.03 15.03 -0.41
CA SER A 160 -12.46 16.37 0.02
C SER A 160 -11.29 17.34 0.08
N TYR A 161 -10.16 16.91 0.62
CA TYR A 161 -8.94 17.71 0.63
C TYR A 161 -8.44 18.01 -0.79
N ALA A 162 -8.42 17.02 -1.69
CA ALA A 162 -7.98 17.20 -3.06
C ALA A 162 -8.84 18.23 -3.81
N VAL A 163 -10.16 18.21 -3.61
CA VAL A 163 -11.09 19.22 -4.19
C VAL A 163 -10.78 20.63 -3.67
N ILE A 164 -10.57 20.77 -2.37
CA ILE A 164 -10.25 22.08 -1.74
C ILE A 164 -8.87 22.56 -2.22
N ALA A 165 -7.88 21.69 -2.26
CA ALA A 165 -6.54 22.00 -2.72
C ALA A 165 -6.54 22.48 -4.18
N TYR A 166 -7.29 21.79 -5.05
CA TYR A 166 -7.48 22.19 -6.44
C TYR A 166 -8.14 23.57 -6.56
N LYS A 167 -9.24 23.80 -5.83
CA LYS A 167 -9.96 25.08 -5.86
C LYS A 167 -9.10 26.26 -5.37
N ASN A 168 -8.23 26.06 -4.42
CA ASN A 168 -7.42 27.13 -3.80
C ASN A 168 -6.01 27.23 -4.42
N ASN A 169 -5.70 26.52 -5.52
CA ASN A 169 -4.34 26.41 -6.07
C ASN A 169 -3.30 26.06 -5.01
N ALA A 170 -3.71 25.32 -3.98
CA ALA A 170 -2.82 24.90 -2.92
C ALA A 170 -1.73 23.95 -3.48
N PRO A 171 -0.52 23.96 -2.90
CA PRO A 171 0.52 23.02 -3.30
C PRO A 171 -0.06 21.58 -3.20
N LYS A 172 0.16 20.80 -4.26
CA LYS A 172 -0.24 19.38 -4.26
C LYS A 172 0.35 18.71 -3.02
N LEU A 173 -0.44 17.82 -2.39
CA LEU A 173 0.11 16.96 -1.35
C LEU A 173 1.44 16.40 -1.84
N PRO A 174 2.50 16.43 -1.00
CA PRO A 174 3.75 15.78 -1.38
C PRO A 174 3.40 14.34 -1.77
N GLU A 175 3.83 13.93 -2.96
CA GLU A 175 3.66 12.53 -3.35
C GLU A 175 4.18 11.68 -2.20
N ILE A 176 3.41 10.69 -1.78
CA ILE A 176 3.79 9.79 -0.66
C ILE A 176 5.18 9.19 -0.92
N SER A 177 5.59 9.10 -2.19
CA SER A 177 6.94 8.72 -2.62
C SER A 177 8.06 9.65 -2.13
N GLN A 178 7.75 10.89 -1.71
CA GLN A 178 8.71 11.85 -1.15
C GLN A 178 8.65 11.93 0.39
N SER A 179 7.85 11.09 1.02
CA SER A 179 7.86 10.98 2.47
C SER A 179 9.25 10.55 2.94
N PRO A 180 9.83 11.19 3.98
CA PRO A 180 11.14 10.79 4.53
C PRO A 180 11.13 9.37 5.09
N PHE A 181 9.98 8.73 5.21
CA PHE A 181 9.85 7.31 5.52
C PHE A 181 10.35 6.43 4.35
N TYR A 182 10.35 6.96 3.12
CA TYR A 182 10.89 6.29 1.94
C TYR A 182 12.36 6.58 1.72
N LEU A 183 12.90 7.61 2.36
CA LEU A 183 14.24 8.10 2.09
C LEU A 183 14.93 8.48 3.39
N GLY A 184 15.25 7.51 4.18
CA GLY A 184 16.46 7.65 4.96
C GLY A 184 17.63 7.69 3.96
N GLY A 185 17.84 8.84 3.34
CA GLY A 185 19.02 9.13 2.55
C GLY A 185 19.95 9.93 3.42
#